data_31f347a0131183070927551277f6c08d
#
_entry.id   31f347a0131183070927551277f6c08d
#
_cell.length_a   1.000
_cell.length_b   1.000
_cell.length_c   1.000
_cell.angle_alpha   90.00
_cell.angle_beta   90.00
_cell.angle_gamma   90.00
#
_symmetry.space_group_name_H-M   'P 1'
#
loop_
_entity.id
_entity.type
_entity.pdbx_description
1 polymer ?
#
loop_
_entity_poly.entity_id
_entity_poly.type
_entity_poly.pdbx_seq_one_letter_code
_entity_poly.pdbx_strand_id
1 'polypeptide(L)'
;CLFEGTWRKYRNLENADKYLRISVDAAEKIINSGNFTVYSTGNIEDDYHALFNQQDYSNNKEAIFFAAYVTDKRMNNRPRTVRESYTGMTKDFVESFLCDDGKPIALSDRYKGDVKFTDEFENRDPRLKQCIYTPERPIAILADGSEEYENSPVFSNLSNTGYRLYKMYSPLAEDNEYIKCTLDDLIYRYGEVLLNYAEAKAELGECDQAVLDKTINKLRDRVGMKHLTTDVGFTDPNWPKWEV
;
A
#
# COMPACT_ATOMS: atom_id res chain seq x y z
N CYS A 1 -4.16 -11.70 17.15
CA CYS A 1 -3.04 -12.01 18.07
C CYS A 1 -2.02 -10.87 18.07
N LEU A 2 -1.58 -10.35 16.91
CA LEU A 2 -0.64 -9.22 16.85
C LEU A 2 -1.17 -8.01 17.65
N PHE A 3 -2.33 -7.49 17.28
CA PHE A 3 -2.97 -6.38 18.02
C PHE A 3 -3.07 -6.63 19.52
N GLU A 4 -3.54 -7.80 19.93
CA GLU A 4 -3.69 -8.14 21.36
C GLU A 4 -2.32 -8.16 22.08
N GLY A 5 -1.29 -8.73 21.44
CA GLY A 5 0.03 -8.78 22.01
C GLY A 5 0.66 -7.40 22.15
N THR A 6 0.60 -6.57 21.10
CA THR A 6 1.10 -5.20 21.10
C THR A 6 0.36 -4.34 22.13
N TRP A 7 -0.98 -4.40 22.15
CA TRP A 7 -1.79 -3.67 23.12
C TRP A 7 -1.45 -4.04 24.58
N ARG A 8 -1.27 -5.34 24.86
CA ARG A 8 -0.89 -5.82 26.20
C ARG A 8 0.51 -5.33 26.60
N LYS A 9 1.45 -5.37 25.67
CA LYS A 9 2.83 -4.92 25.90
C LYS A 9 2.85 -3.44 26.33
N TYR A 10 2.21 -2.58 25.57
CA TYR A 10 2.17 -1.14 25.85
C TYR A 10 1.30 -0.76 27.06
N ARG A 11 0.46 -1.66 27.52
CA ARG A 11 -0.34 -1.50 28.76
C ARG A 11 0.26 -2.25 29.96
N ASN A 12 1.45 -2.83 29.81
CA ASN A 12 2.10 -3.65 30.86
C ASN A 12 1.20 -4.77 31.41
N LEU A 13 0.42 -5.41 30.51
CA LEU A 13 -0.46 -6.52 30.86
C LEU A 13 0.25 -7.87 30.64
N GLU A 14 -0.14 -8.88 31.39
CA GLU A 14 0.40 -10.23 31.29
C GLU A 14 0.18 -10.86 29.90
N ASN A 15 1.03 -11.82 29.54
CA ASN A 15 0.92 -12.64 28.33
C ASN A 15 1.07 -11.88 26.99
N ALA A 16 1.66 -10.69 26.95
CA ALA A 16 1.93 -9.96 25.71
C ALA A 16 2.71 -10.83 24.71
N ASP A 17 3.85 -11.38 25.14
CA ASP A 17 4.73 -12.23 24.31
C ASP A 17 4.02 -13.49 23.80
N LYS A 18 3.12 -14.07 24.59
CA LYS A 18 2.34 -15.24 24.16
C LYS A 18 1.52 -14.94 22.90
N TYR A 19 0.83 -13.80 22.86
CA TYR A 19 0.01 -13.41 21.69
C TYR A 19 0.89 -13.01 20.50
N LEU A 20 2.01 -12.34 20.73
CA LEU A 20 2.98 -12.01 19.68
C LEU A 20 3.57 -13.29 19.06
N ARG A 21 3.96 -14.28 19.86
CA ARG A 21 4.45 -15.58 19.36
C ARG A 21 3.39 -16.34 18.57
N ILE A 22 2.14 -16.32 18.97
CA ILE A 22 1.04 -16.93 18.20
C ILE A 22 0.92 -16.25 16.81
N SER A 23 1.11 -14.92 16.74
CA SER A 23 1.13 -14.19 15.47
C SER A 23 2.31 -14.59 14.60
N VAL A 24 3.51 -14.69 15.19
CA VAL A 24 4.74 -15.17 14.52
C VAL A 24 4.51 -16.56 13.94
N ASP A 25 4.06 -17.52 14.77
CA ASP A 25 3.86 -18.92 14.34
C ASP A 25 2.84 -19.05 13.21
N ALA A 26 1.76 -18.27 13.25
CA ALA A 26 0.73 -18.28 12.23
C ALA A 26 1.26 -17.72 10.90
N ALA A 27 1.95 -16.57 10.95
CA ALA A 27 2.54 -15.96 9.77
C ALA A 27 3.64 -16.85 9.17
N GLU A 28 4.48 -17.46 10.02
CA GLU A 28 5.58 -18.32 9.59
C GLU A 28 5.09 -19.58 8.87
N LYS A 29 3.98 -20.17 9.30
CA LYS A 29 3.34 -21.30 8.59
C LYS A 29 2.94 -20.91 7.16
N ILE A 30 2.38 -19.71 6.97
CA ILE A 30 2.00 -19.19 5.65
C ILE A 30 3.25 -18.93 4.81
N ILE A 31 4.26 -18.27 5.37
CA ILE A 31 5.51 -17.95 4.69
C ILE A 31 6.23 -19.24 4.25
N ASN A 32 6.34 -20.22 5.13
CA ASN A 32 7.08 -21.47 4.87
C ASN A 32 6.27 -22.45 4.01
N SER A 33 4.97 -22.23 3.80
CA SER A 33 4.18 -23.09 2.90
C SER A 33 4.63 -23.02 1.44
N GLY A 34 5.26 -21.91 1.04
CA GLY A 34 5.69 -21.67 -0.35
C GLY A 34 4.53 -21.44 -1.33
N ASN A 35 3.29 -21.39 -0.84
CA ASN A 35 2.10 -21.22 -1.69
C ASN A 35 1.89 -19.78 -2.14
N PHE A 36 2.47 -18.80 -1.40
CA PHE A 36 2.25 -17.38 -1.61
C PHE A 36 3.54 -16.66 -1.97
N THR A 37 3.42 -15.63 -2.81
CA THR A 37 4.52 -14.74 -3.17
C THR A 37 4.00 -13.31 -3.30
N VAL A 38 4.89 -12.33 -3.19
CA VAL A 38 4.57 -10.93 -3.52
C VAL A 38 4.30 -10.84 -5.03
N TYR A 39 3.19 -10.23 -5.42
CA TYR A 39 2.86 -9.97 -6.82
C TYR A 39 3.85 -8.98 -7.43
N SER A 40 4.44 -9.34 -8.55
CA SER A 40 5.27 -8.45 -9.36
C SER A 40 5.33 -8.97 -10.80
N THR A 41 5.25 -8.04 -11.75
CA THR A 41 5.53 -8.26 -13.17
C THR A 41 6.91 -7.73 -13.57
N GLY A 42 7.59 -7.09 -12.63
CA GLY A 42 8.83 -6.34 -12.85
C GLY A 42 8.62 -4.88 -13.21
N ASN A 43 7.36 -4.42 -13.29
CA ASN A 43 7.03 -3.02 -13.52
C ASN A 43 6.90 -2.26 -12.19
N ILE A 44 8.00 -1.75 -11.68
CA ILE A 44 8.07 -1.06 -10.39
C ILE A 44 7.17 0.17 -10.30
N GLU A 45 6.85 0.79 -11.44
CA GLU A 45 6.03 2.00 -11.51
C GLU A 45 4.51 1.72 -11.47
N ASP A 46 4.10 0.44 -11.62
CA ASP A 46 2.68 0.09 -11.69
C ASP A 46 2.27 -1.18 -10.94
N ASP A 47 3.18 -2.07 -10.61
CA ASP A 47 2.87 -3.36 -9.99
C ASP A 47 2.02 -3.25 -8.72
N TYR A 48 2.22 -2.19 -7.92
CA TYR A 48 1.43 -1.98 -6.71
C TYR A 48 0.01 -1.52 -7.01
N HIS A 49 -0.20 -0.70 -8.04
CA HIS A 49 -1.53 -0.29 -8.50
C HIS A 49 -2.24 -1.46 -9.18
N ALA A 50 -1.56 -2.17 -10.07
CA ALA A 50 -2.09 -3.33 -10.79
C ALA A 50 -2.52 -4.46 -9.85
N LEU A 51 -1.83 -4.64 -8.71
CA LEU A 51 -2.22 -5.61 -7.68
C LEU A 51 -3.68 -5.42 -7.23
N PHE A 52 -4.19 -4.20 -7.18
CA PHE A 52 -5.55 -3.90 -6.69
C PHE A 52 -6.60 -3.75 -7.79
N ASN A 53 -6.24 -3.95 -9.04
CA ASN A 53 -7.12 -3.75 -10.18
C ASN A 53 -7.13 -4.97 -11.11
N GLN A 54 -7.43 -6.16 -10.55
CA GLN A 54 -7.50 -7.42 -11.30
C GLN A 54 -8.94 -7.90 -11.42
N GLN A 55 -9.28 -8.45 -12.59
CA GLN A 55 -10.57 -9.05 -12.87
C GLN A 55 -10.72 -10.44 -12.20
N ASP A 56 -9.60 -11.09 -11.88
CA ASP A 56 -9.59 -12.42 -11.27
C ASP A 56 -8.29 -12.64 -10.48
N TYR A 57 -8.41 -12.87 -9.19
CA TYR A 57 -7.27 -13.19 -8.33
C TYR A 57 -6.97 -14.68 -8.20
N SER A 58 -7.70 -15.59 -8.86
CA SER A 58 -7.52 -17.05 -8.67
C SER A 58 -6.11 -17.54 -8.97
N ASN A 59 -5.37 -16.85 -9.85
CA ASN A 59 -4.00 -17.17 -10.20
C ASN A 59 -2.96 -16.23 -9.54
N ASN A 60 -3.40 -15.25 -8.77
CA ASN A 60 -2.51 -14.31 -8.10
C ASN A 60 -2.03 -14.87 -6.76
N LYS A 61 -0.76 -15.25 -6.69
CA LYS A 61 -0.18 -15.84 -5.48
C LYS A 61 -0.02 -14.87 -4.30
N GLU A 62 -0.26 -13.58 -4.47
CA GLU A 62 -0.34 -12.66 -3.32
C GLU A 62 -1.74 -12.68 -2.68
N ALA A 63 -2.78 -13.05 -3.42
CA ALA A 63 -4.14 -13.12 -2.91
C ALA A 63 -4.35 -14.34 -2.01
N ILE A 64 -4.70 -14.11 -0.75
CA ILE A 64 -5.08 -15.15 0.21
C ILE A 64 -6.59 -15.31 0.24
N PHE A 65 -7.30 -14.19 0.26
CA PHE A 65 -8.76 -14.16 0.23
C PHE A 65 -9.24 -12.94 -0.54
N PHE A 66 -10.18 -13.14 -1.44
CA PHE A 66 -10.77 -12.10 -2.26
C PHE A 66 -12.26 -12.34 -2.49
N ALA A 67 -12.98 -11.28 -2.80
CA ALA A 67 -14.37 -11.35 -3.21
C ALA A 67 -14.46 -11.28 -4.74
N ALA A 68 -14.92 -12.36 -5.36
CA ALA A 68 -15.07 -12.43 -6.80
C ALA A 68 -16.32 -11.68 -7.26
N TYR A 69 -16.20 -10.98 -8.39
CA TYR A 69 -17.28 -10.30 -9.07
C TYR A 69 -17.44 -10.83 -10.50
N VAL A 70 -18.66 -11.00 -10.93
CA VAL A 70 -18.98 -11.64 -12.22
C VAL A 70 -20.13 -10.90 -12.87
N THR A 71 -20.00 -10.63 -14.16
CA THR A 71 -21.03 -9.95 -14.98
C THR A 71 -22.41 -10.61 -14.80
N ASP A 72 -23.42 -9.80 -14.61
CA ASP A 72 -24.84 -10.18 -14.44
C ASP A 72 -25.15 -11.06 -13.20
N LYS A 73 -24.15 -11.35 -12.36
CA LYS A 73 -24.34 -12.10 -11.11
C LYS A 73 -24.04 -11.27 -9.87
N ARG A 74 -22.87 -10.70 -9.84
CA ARG A 74 -22.40 -9.84 -8.76
C ARG A 74 -21.43 -8.81 -9.34
N MET A 75 -21.83 -7.57 -9.37
CA MET A 75 -21.03 -6.46 -9.87
C MET A 75 -20.88 -5.39 -8.78
N ASN A 76 -19.92 -4.53 -8.91
CA ASN A 76 -19.64 -3.46 -7.95
C ASN A 76 -19.55 -2.08 -8.63
N ASN A 77 -19.33 -1.05 -7.83
CA ASN A 77 -19.19 0.32 -8.30
C ASN A 77 -17.89 0.95 -7.78
N ARG A 78 -16.87 0.13 -7.46
CA ARG A 78 -15.67 0.56 -6.76
C ARG A 78 -14.88 1.66 -7.49
N PRO A 79 -14.49 1.51 -8.77
CA PRO A 79 -13.71 2.56 -9.45
C PRO A 79 -14.46 3.89 -9.49
N ARG A 80 -15.75 3.86 -9.82
CA ARG A 80 -16.59 5.06 -9.81
C ARG A 80 -16.70 5.67 -8.42
N THR A 81 -16.88 4.87 -7.38
CA THR A 81 -16.92 5.35 -5.99
C THR A 81 -15.60 6.01 -5.58
N VAL A 82 -14.44 5.41 -5.96
CA VAL A 82 -13.12 6.01 -5.72
C VAL A 82 -12.97 7.33 -6.48
N ARG A 83 -13.44 7.39 -7.72
CA ARG A 83 -13.37 8.59 -8.56
C ARG A 83 -14.25 9.73 -8.04
N GLU A 84 -15.47 9.43 -7.60
CA GLU A 84 -16.51 10.40 -7.25
C GLU A 84 -16.64 10.64 -5.74
N SER A 85 -15.85 9.94 -4.91
CA SER A 85 -15.89 10.15 -3.47
C SER A 85 -15.26 11.50 -3.13
N TYR A 86 -15.93 12.28 -2.31
CA TYR A 86 -15.47 13.57 -1.77
C TYR A 86 -14.25 13.44 -0.83
N THR A 87 -13.56 12.33 -0.88
CA THR A 87 -12.43 12.00 -0.01
C THR A 87 -11.10 12.22 -0.70
N GLY A 88 -10.11 12.63 0.07
CA GLY A 88 -8.70 12.67 -0.34
C GLY A 88 -7.83 12.11 0.76
N MET A 89 -6.61 11.73 0.41
CA MET A 89 -5.62 11.35 1.40
C MET A 89 -5.19 12.57 2.21
N THR A 90 -4.82 12.35 3.46
CA THR A 90 -4.26 13.42 4.30
C THR A 90 -2.85 13.77 3.85
N LYS A 91 -2.40 14.98 4.14
CA LYS A 91 -1.02 15.40 3.90
C LYS A 91 -0.06 14.51 4.70
N ASP A 92 -0.35 14.21 5.96
CA ASP A 92 0.46 13.34 6.81
C ASP A 92 0.65 11.94 6.17
N PHE A 93 -0.39 11.39 5.53
CA PHE A 93 -0.27 10.13 4.80
C PHE A 93 0.70 10.26 3.62
N VAL A 94 0.63 11.32 2.84
CA VAL A 94 1.53 11.58 1.71
C VAL A 94 2.97 11.78 2.21
N GLU A 95 3.16 12.53 3.27
CA GLU A 95 4.46 12.79 3.89
C GLU A 95 5.09 11.53 4.52
N SER A 96 4.26 10.55 4.95
CA SER A 96 4.74 9.30 5.54
C SER A 96 5.48 8.38 4.56
N PHE A 97 5.30 8.57 3.25
CA PHE A 97 6.09 7.85 2.26
C PHE A 97 7.55 8.30 2.31
N LEU A 98 8.46 7.34 2.19
CA LEU A 98 9.90 7.61 2.17
C LEU A 98 10.32 8.25 0.84
N CYS A 99 11.51 8.83 0.81
CA CYS A 99 12.20 9.10 -0.43
C CYS A 99 12.82 7.80 -0.99
N ASP A 100 13.20 7.79 -2.26
CA ASP A 100 13.75 6.62 -2.96
C ASP A 100 15.08 6.14 -2.39
N ASP A 101 15.78 7.01 -1.64
CA ASP A 101 16.98 6.66 -0.86
C ASP A 101 16.67 5.91 0.46
N GLY A 102 15.38 5.68 0.75
CA GLY A 102 14.90 4.97 1.93
C GLY A 102 14.80 5.82 3.19
N LYS A 103 14.99 7.15 3.09
CA LYS A 103 14.88 8.07 4.22
C LYS A 103 13.53 8.79 4.27
N PRO A 104 13.08 9.19 5.47
CA PRO A 104 11.97 10.14 5.61
C PRO A 104 12.26 11.47 4.93
N ILE A 105 11.22 12.19 4.52
CA ILE A 105 11.33 13.51 3.85
C ILE A 105 12.15 14.52 4.66
N ALA A 106 12.07 14.47 6.00
CA ALA A 106 12.80 15.37 6.87
C ALA A 106 14.33 15.11 6.91
N LEU A 107 14.79 13.96 6.41
CA LEU A 107 16.18 13.53 6.47
C LEU A 107 16.80 13.26 5.10
N SER A 108 16.01 13.36 4.03
CA SER A 108 16.49 13.10 2.67
C SER A 108 16.81 14.40 1.94
N ASP A 109 18.03 14.50 1.43
CA ASP A 109 18.42 15.59 0.54
C ASP A 109 17.78 15.48 -0.86
N ARG A 110 17.08 14.39 -1.13
CA ARG A 110 16.41 14.14 -2.41
C ARG A 110 15.00 14.71 -2.46
N TYR A 111 14.39 15.02 -1.32
CA TYR A 111 13.05 15.60 -1.25
C TYR A 111 13.02 16.98 -1.90
N LYS A 112 12.10 17.18 -2.84
CA LYS A 112 11.97 18.43 -3.61
C LYS A 112 11.07 19.48 -2.97
N GLY A 113 10.46 19.15 -1.83
CA GLY A 113 9.48 20.00 -1.17
C GLY A 113 8.07 19.84 -1.73
N ASP A 114 7.17 20.71 -1.30
CA ASP A 114 5.74 20.69 -1.59
C ASP A 114 5.21 22.03 -2.15
N VAL A 115 6.12 22.88 -2.64
CA VAL A 115 5.73 24.19 -3.22
C VAL A 115 4.93 23.99 -4.52
N LYS A 116 5.30 22.95 -5.30
CA LYS A 116 4.52 22.50 -6.43
C LYS A 116 4.03 21.09 -6.15
N PHE A 117 2.79 20.80 -6.52
CA PHE A 117 2.20 19.48 -6.35
C PHE A 117 3.07 18.36 -6.97
N THR A 118 3.63 18.58 -8.16
CA THR A 118 4.49 17.61 -8.84
C THR A 118 5.79 17.32 -8.11
N ASP A 119 6.39 18.34 -7.48
CA ASP A 119 7.68 18.23 -6.80
C ASP A 119 7.59 17.25 -5.61
N GLU A 120 6.42 17.21 -4.96
CA GLU A 120 6.12 16.34 -3.83
C GLU A 120 6.20 14.84 -4.16
N PHE A 121 6.06 14.49 -5.43
CA PHE A 121 6.09 13.11 -5.93
C PHE A 121 7.45 12.70 -6.54
N GLU A 122 8.39 13.65 -6.67
CA GLU A 122 9.72 13.36 -7.21
C GLU A 122 10.63 12.71 -6.17
N ASN A 123 11.43 11.74 -6.61
CA ASN A 123 12.39 11.02 -5.76
C ASN A 123 11.75 10.37 -4.51
N ARG A 124 10.50 9.96 -4.62
CA ARG A 124 9.74 9.33 -3.54
C ARG A 124 9.54 7.85 -3.82
N ASP A 125 9.10 7.14 -2.82
CA ASP A 125 8.64 5.76 -2.95
C ASP A 125 7.65 5.65 -4.13
N PRO A 126 7.90 4.77 -5.11
CA PRO A 126 7.04 4.65 -6.30
C PRO A 126 5.57 4.34 -5.98
N ARG A 127 5.29 3.78 -4.79
CA ARG A 127 3.91 3.53 -4.34
C ARG A 127 3.10 4.81 -4.11
N LEU A 128 3.77 5.95 -3.87
CA LEU A 128 3.08 7.22 -3.70
C LEU A 128 2.28 7.58 -4.96
N LYS A 129 2.93 7.55 -6.14
CA LYS A 129 2.28 7.79 -7.44
C LYS A 129 1.27 6.70 -7.83
N GLN A 130 1.32 5.55 -7.20
CA GLN A 130 0.39 4.45 -7.40
C GLN A 130 -0.81 4.50 -6.44
N CYS A 131 -0.72 5.32 -5.39
CA CYS A 131 -1.80 5.55 -4.43
C CYS A 131 -2.55 6.85 -4.67
N ILE A 132 -1.86 7.88 -5.12
CA ILE A 132 -2.39 9.24 -5.33
C ILE A 132 -2.40 9.54 -6.82
N TYR A 133 -3.49 10.12 -7.31
CA TYR A 133 -3.60 10.56 -8.69
C TYR A 133 -2.62 11.69 -8.98
N THR A 134 -1.86 11.54 -10.06
CA THR A 134 -0.96 12.56 -10.60
C THR A 134 -1.32 12.86 -12.06
N PRO A 135 -1.01 14.07 -12.59
CA PRO A 135 -1.37 14.43 -13.97
C PRO A 135 -0.72 13.55 -15.06
N GLU A 136 0.25 12.73 -14.69
CA GLU A 136 0.96 11.81 -15.58
C GLU A 136 0.18 10.51 -15.85
N ARG A 137 -0.90 10.26 -15.07
CA ARG A 137 -1.72 9.07 -15.18
C ARG A 137 -3.07 9.40 -15.80
N PRO A 138 -3.62 8.53 -16.68
CA PRO A 138 -4.94 8.75 -17.23
C PRO A 138 -6.01 8.63 -16.13
N ILE A 139 -6.99 9.54 -16.17
CA ILE A 139 -8.20 9.43 -15.34
C ILE A 139 -9.30 8.63 -16.03
N ALA A 140 -9.25 8.54 -17.35
CA ALA A 140 -10.10 7.65 -18.11
C ALA A 140 -9.36 7.12 -19.35
N ILE A 141 -9.61 5.85 -19.68
CA ILE A 141 -9.21 5.20 -20.92
C ILE A 141 -10.50 4.74 -21.60
N LEU A 142 -10.82 5.36 -22.74
CA LEU A 142 -12.07 5.14 -23.45
C LEU A 142 -12.00 3.85 -24.29
N ALA A 143 -13.13 3.40 -24.79
CA ALA A 143 -13.23 2.16 -25.57
C ALA A 143 -12.41 2.16 -26.87
N ASP A 144 -12.10 3.33 -27.43
CA ASP A 144 -11.22 3.49 -28.60
C ASP A 144 -9.73 3.56 -28.23
N GLY A 145 -9.41 3.43 -26.93
CA GLY A 145 -8.04 3.50 -26.40
C GLY A 145 -7.53 4.92 -26.17
N SER A 146 -8.34 5.95 -26.42
CA SER A 146 -7.95 7.34 -26.11
C SER A 146 -7.94 7.55 -24.58
N GLU A 147 -7.00 8.39 -24.12
CA GLU A 147 -6.76 8.67 -22.72
C GLU A 147 -7.17 10.09 -22.34
N GLU A 148 -7.84 10.23 -21.23
CA GLU A 148 -8.18 11.52 -20.63
C GLU A 148 -7.33 11.76 -19.39
N TYR A 149 -6.89 13.01 -19.22
CA TYR A 149 -6.08 13.45 -18.07
C TYR A 149 -6.74 14.63 -17.38
N GLU A 150 -6.57 14.72 -16.07
CA GLU A 150 -7.03 15.87 -15.29
C GLU A 150 -5.84 16.59 -14.65
N ASN A 151 -5.97 17.91 -14.46
CA ASN A 151 -4.98 18.65 -13.69
C ASN A 151 -5.05 18.28 -12.21
N SER A 152 -3.90 18.29 -11.53
CA SER A 152 -3.80 18.12 -10.07
C SER A 152 -2.99 19.28 -9.48
N PRO A 153 -3.24 19.66 -8.24
CA PRO A 153 -4.27 19.12 -7.32
C PRO A 153 -5.67 19.57 -7.72
N VAL A 154 -6.66 18.71 -7.48
CA VAL A 154 -8.08 19.03 -7.73
C VAL A 154 -8.77 19.29 -6.39
N PHE A 155 -9.02 20.57 -6.11
CA PHE A 155 -9.87 20.97 -4.97
C PHE A 155 -11.30 21.15 -5.46
N SER A 156 -12.10 20.11 -5.34
CA SER A 156 -13.48 20.10 -5.78
C SER A 156 -14.28 19.09 -4.96
N ASN A 157 -15.51 18.83 -5.38
CA ASN A 157 -16.30 17.69 -4.90
C ASN A 157 -15.66 16.31 -5.20
N LEU A 158 -14.52 16.25 -5.88
CA LEU A 158 -13.79 14.99 -6.15
C LEU A 158 -12.65 14.74 -5.16
N SER A 159 -12.10 15.79 -4.54
CA SER A 159 -11.11 15.69 -3.46
C SER A 159 -11.10 16.95 -2.62
N ASN A 160 -11.28 16.81 -1.32
CA ASN A 160 -11.24 17.93 -0.37
C ASN A 160 -9.83 18.24 0.16
N THR A 161 -8.84 17.40 -0.14
CA THR A 161 -7.44 17.58 0.30
C THR A 161 -6.48 17.89 -0.84
N GLY A 162 -6.90 17.77 -2.09
CA GLY A 162 -6.04 17.84 -3.28
C GLY A 162 -5.35 16.51 -3.62
N TYR A 163 -5.19 15.60 -2.65
CA TYR A 163 -4.56 14.28 -2.84
C TYR A 163 -5.63 13.23 -3.15
N ARG A 164 -6.05 13.17 -4.42
CA ARG A 164 -7.08 12.25 -4.85
C ARG A 164 -6.58 10.82 -4.83
N LEU A 165 -7.38 9.90 -4.28
CA LEU A 165 -7.07 8.49 -4.25
C LEU A 165 -7.00 7.91 -5.68
N TYR A 166 -5.94 7.16 -5.97
CA TYR A 166 -5.76 6.42 -7.23
C TYR A 166 -5.64 4.90 -6.99
N LYS A 167 -5.15 4.49 -5.83
CA LYS A 167 -5.13 3.08 -5.43
C LYS A 167 -6.54 2.50 -5.52
N MET A 168 -6.68 1.30 -6.09
CA MET A 168 -7.95 0.62 -6.34
C MET A 168 -8.87 1.33 -7.37
N TYR A 169 -8.37 2.32 -8.09
CA TYR A 169 -9.06 2.96 -9.18
C TYR A 169 -8.61 2.38 -10.53
N SER A 170 -9.55 1.89 -11.35
CA SER A 170 -9.30 1.54 -12.73
C SER A 170 -9.69 2.72 -13.63
N PRO A 171 -8.80 3.20 -14.51
CA PRO A 171 -9.15 4.24 -15.46
C PRO A 171 -9.98 3.72 -16.65
N LEU A 172 -10.14 2.40 -16.82
CA LEU A 172 -10.91 1.84 -17.92
C LEU A 172 -12.38 2.28 -17.85
N ALA A 173 -12.91 2.82 -18.94
CA ALA A 173 -14.27 3.33 -18.99
C ALA A 173 -15.31 2.26 -18.65
N GLU A 174 -15.08 1.03 -19.07
CA GLU A 174 -15.96 -0.11 -18.79
C GLU A 174 -16.08 -0.42 -17.30
N ASP A 175 -14.98 -0.27 -16.53
CA ASP A 175 -14.99 -0.47 -15.08
C ASP A 175 -15.69 0.67 -14.33
N ASN A 176 -15.88 1.82 -14.99
CA ASN A 176 -16.51 3.01 -14.43
C ASN A 176 -18.00 3.12 -14.77
N GLU A 177 -18.58 2.16 -15.50
CA GLU A 177 -20.02 2.11 -15.70
C GLU A 177 -20.75 1.80 -14.37
N TYR A 178 -21.91 2.47 -14.17
CA TYR A 178 -22.67 2.38 -12.91
C TYR A 178 -23.06 0.93 -12.59
N ILE A 179 -22.51 0.40 -11.48
CA ILE A 179 -22.76 -0.95 -10.96
C ILE A 179 -22.47 -2.05 -12.01
N LYS A 180 -21.43 -1.87 -12.82
CA LYS A 180 -21.05 -2.88 -13.82
C LYS A 180 -19.59 -3.37 -13.67
N CYS A 181 -18.84 -2.81 -12.74
CA CYS A 181 -17.47 -3.23 -12.50
C CYS A 181 -17.41 -4.67 -12.00
N THR A 182 -16.50 -5.45 -12.56
CA THR A 182 -16.23 -6.85 -12.19
C THR A 182 -14.83 -7.07 -11.67
N LEU A 183 -14.09 -5.99 -11.36
CA LEU A 183 -12.82 -6.11 -10.65
C LEU A 183 -13.04 -6.74 -9.28
N ASP A 184 -12.28 -7.79 -9.00
CA ASP A 184 -12.32 -8.49 -7.72
C ASP A 184 -11.78 -7.63 -6.57
N ASP A 185 -12.29 -7.82 -5.35
CA ASP A 185 -11.81 -7.15 -4.15
C ASP A 185 -10.84 -8.03 -3.37
N LEU A 186 -9.58 -7.60 -3.31
CA LEU A 186 -8.52 -8.25 -2.53
C LEU A 186 -8.70 -7.92 -1.04
N ILE A 187 -9.05 -8.91 -0.22
CA ILE A 187 -9.38 -8.75 1.21
C ILE A 187 -8.17 -9.06 2.09
N TYR A 188 -7.58 -10.25 1.94
CA TYR A 188 -6.35 -10.64 2.64
C TYR A 188 -5.26 -11.00 1.65
N ARG A 189 -4.06 -10.46 1.87
CA ARG A 189 -2.93 -10.66 0.97
C ARG A 189 -1.64 -11.01 1.70
N TYR A 190 -0.75 -11.67 0.99
CA TYR A 190 0.54 -12.12 1.53
C TYR A 190 1.40 -10.96 2.06
N GLY A 191 1.33 -9.76 1.44
CA GLY A 191 2.01 -8.58 1.95
C GLY A 191 1.63 -8.23 3.39
N GLU A 192 0.36 -8.42 3.80
CA GLU A 192 -0.08 -8.23 5.19
C GLU A 192 0.54 -9.26 6.13
N VAL A 193 0.62 -10.52 5.70
CA VAL A 193 1.27 -11.59 6.50
C VAL A 193 2.74 -11.26 6.76
N LEU A 194 3.46 -10.76 5.74
CA LEU A 194 4.85 -10.35 5.87
C LEU A 194 5.01 -9.20 6.88
N LEU A 195 4.13 -8.20 6.82
CA LEU A 195 4.14 -7.06 7.75
C LEU A 195 3.81 -7.51 9.18
N ASN A 196 2.79 -8.34 9.36
CA ASN A 196 2.41 -8.88 10.68
C ASN A 196 3.54 -9.70 11.31
N TYR A 197 4.28 -10.48 10.49
CA TYR A 197 5.46 -11.21 10.96
C TYR A 197 6.57 -10.28 11.41
N ALA A 198 6.91 -9.29 10.56
CA ALA A 198 7.97 -8.33 10.88
C ALA A 198 7.66 -7.52 12.15
N GLU A 199 6.42 -7.03 12.27
CA GLU A 199 5.96 -6.28 13.44
C GLU A 199 6.01 -7.13 14.71
N ALA A 200 5.47 -8.36 14.67
CA ALA A 200 5.51 -9.24 15.84
C ALA A 200 6.95 -9.58 16.26
N LYS A 201 7.85 -9.78 15.29
CA LYS A 201 9.28 -10.01 15.56
C LYS A 201 9.96 -8.76 16.15
N ALA A 202 9.63 -7.56 15.66
CA ALA A 202 10.14 -6.31 16.20
C ALA A 202 9.67 -6.07 17.63
N GLU A 203 8.37 -6.32 17.91
CA GLU A 203 7.81 -6.19 19.25
C GLU A 203 8.42 -7.18 20.25
N LEU A 204 8.86 -8.36 19.79
CA LEU A 204 9.60 -9.32 20.61
C LEU A 204 11.10 -9.01 20.75
N GLY A 205 11.62 -7.99 20.06
CA GLY A 205 13.05 -7.69 20.01
C GLY A 205 13.86 -8.70 19.17
N GLU A 206 13.20 -9.44 18.28
CA GLU A 206 13.78 -10.51 17.46
C GLU A 206 13.87 -10.15 15.96
N CYS A 207 13.76 -8.87 15.61
CA CYS A 207 13.80 -8.41 14.22
C CYS A 207 15.23 -8.17 13.77
N ASP A 208 15.87 -9.19 13.25
CA ASP A 208 17.20 -9.14 12.63
C ASP A 208 17.13 -8.88 11.12
N GLN A 209 18.30 -8.80 10.46
CA GLN A 209 18.37 -8.58 9.01
C GLN A 209 17.67 -9.68 8.21
N ALA A 210 17.75 -10.93 8.67
CA ALA A 210 17.09 -12.05 7.98
C ALA A 210 15.56 -11.91 8.02
N VAL A 211 14.99 -11.39 9.11
CA VAL A 211 13.56 -11.05 9.20
C VAL A 211 13.21 -9.93 8.23
N LEU A 212 14.01 -8.85 8.16
CA LEU A 212 13.78 -7.74 7.24
C LEU A 212 13.84 -8.20 5.78
N ASP A 213 14.82 -9.02 5.41
CA ASP A 213 14.99 -9.53 4.04
C ASP A 213 13.87 -10.51 3.65
N LYS A 214 13.37 -11.27 4.60
CA LYS A 214 12.25 -12.19 4.41
C LYS A 214 10.89 -11.48 4.25
N THR A 215 10.77 -10.22 4.71
CA THR A 215 9.51 -9.49 4.85
C THR A 215 9.53 -8.12 4.18
N ILE A 216 9.97 -7.10 4.87
CA ILE A 216 9.94 -5.69 4.43
C ILE A 216 10.68 -5.51 3.11
N ASN A 217 11.85 -6.12 2.97
CA ASN A 217 12.68 -5.96 1.78
C ASN A 217 12.04 -6.62 0.55
N LYS A 218 11.30 -7.71 0.68
CA LYS A 218 10.51 -8.27 -0.43
C LYS A 218 9.43 -7.30 -0.94
N LEU A 219 8.80 -6.53 -0.03
CA LEU A 219 7.82 -5.53 -0.42
C LEU A 219 8.50 -4.30 -1.04
N ARG A 220 9.72 -3.99 -0.63
CA ARG A 220 10.56 -2.93 -1.22
C ARG A 220 11.08 -3.33 -2.59
N ASP A 221 11.48 -4.58 -2.79
CA ASP A 221 11.92 -5.12 -4.09
C ASP A 221 10.89 -4.91 -5.19
N ARG A 222 9.61 -5.18 -4.90
CA ARG A 222 8.51 -4.99 -5.86
C ARG A 222 8.50 -3.60 -6.50
N VAL A 223 8.90 -2.59 -5.75
CA VAL A 223 8.83 -1.17 -6.16
C VAL A 223 10.22 -0.53 -6.26
N GLY A 224 11.28 -1.31 -6.27
CA GLY A 224 12.65 -0.82 -6.43
C GLY A 224 13.16 0.07 -5.31
N MET A 225 12.56 0.00 -4.11
CA MET A 225 13.01 0.78 -2.97
C MET A 225 14.27 0.20 -2.34
N LYS A 226 15.14 1.07 -1.84
CA LYS A 226 16.33 0.68 -1.07
C LYS A 226 15.94 -0.23 0.11
N HIS A 227 16.68 -1.33 0.30
CA HIS A 227 16.48 -2.24 1.43
C HIS A 227 16.59 -1.55 2.78
N LEU A 228 15.74 -1.96 3.71
CA LEU A 228 15.87 -1.61 5.13
C LEU A 228 16.92 -2.49 5.76
N THR A 229 17.80 -1.87 6.54
CA THR A 229 18.86 -2.56 7.31
C THR A 229 18.68 -2.29 8.79
N THR A 230 19.17 -3.20 9.64
CA THR A 230 19.09 -3.04 11.11
C THR A 230 19.95 -1.90 11.64
N ASP A 231 20.91 -1.43 10.85
CA ASP A 231 21.83 -0.33 11.16
C ASP A 231 21.43 0.99 10.48
N VAL A 232 20.17 1.17 10.15
CA VAL A 232 19.67 2.35 9.43
C VAL A 232 20.09 3.69 10.04
N GLY A 233 20.32 3.72 11.36
CA GLY A 233 21.02 4.81 12.05
C GLY A 233 20.22 6.11 12.23
N PHE A 234 18.94 6.15 11.86
CA PHE A 234 18.06 7.29 12.05
C PHE A 234 16.65 6.90 12.47
N THR A 235 15.92 7.84 13.03
CA THR A 235 14.48 7.78 13.25
C THR A 235 13.84 8.95 12.53
N ASP A 236 12.59 8.79 12.07
CA ASP A 236 11.85 9.89 11.48
C ASP A 236 11.50 10.93 12.55
N PRO A 237 12.01 12.18 12.47
CA PRO A 237 11.72 13.20 13.46
C PRO A 237 10.26 13.67 13.45
N ASN A 238 9.54 13.44 12.34
CA ASN A 238 8.13 13.80 12.17
C ASN A 238 7.17 12.70 12.60
N TRP A 239 7.68 11.48 12.88
CA TRP A 239 6.84 10.39 13.32
C TRP A 239 6.26 10.69 14.71
N PRO A 240 4.94 10.59 14.90
CA PRO A 240 4.35 10.90 16.20
C PRO A 240 4.91 9.96 17.27
N LYS A 241 5.51 10.56 18.30
CA LYS A 241 5.89 9.84 19.52
C LYS A 241 4.64 9.71 20.36
N TRP A 242 4.06 8.52 20.42
CA TRP A 242 2.98 8.23 21.33
C TRP A 242 3.56 8.15 22.74
N GLU A 243 3.21 9.11 23.60
CA GLU A 243 3.40 8.95 25.04
C GLU A 243 2.34 7.95 25.53
N VAL A 244 2.79 6.84 26.09
CA VAL A 244 1.92 5.77 26.63
C VAL A 244 1.75 5.97 28.13
#